data_6bc2b2a9f5a942549715a64b23269abb
#
_entry.id   6bc2b2a9f5a942549715a64b23269abb
#
_cell.length_a   1.000
_cell.length_b   1.000
_cell.length_c   1.000
_cell.angle_alpha   90.00
_cell.angle_beta   90.00
_cell.angle_gamma   90.00
#
_symmetry.space_group_name_H-M   'P 1'
#
loop_
_entity.id
_entity.type
_entity.pdbx_description
1 polymer ?
#
loop_
_entity_poly.entity_id
_entity_poly.type
_entity_poly.pdbx_seq_one_letter_code
_entity_poly.pdbx_strand_id
1 'polypeptide(L)'
;YVASEAVPFVKTGGLADVAGSLPAALVKDGVDCRVILPKYGVIAKDIRNEMEHIYDGILNVAWRDKFVGIDKYVLNGVTFYFIDNEEYFGRDGFYGYPDDAERFSFFSRAVLNLLPALDFWPDIIHTNDWHSALVNVFLRLEHMDDLRYTGIKTLFTIHNLKYQGVFPKDV
;
A
#
# COMPACT_ATOMS: atom_id res chain seq x y z
N TYR A 1 -3.21 4.74 -6.07
CA TYR A 1 -4.23 3.88 -5.50
C TYR A 1 -3.59 2.96 -4.47
N VAL A 2 -4.01 3.03 -3.20
CA VAL A 2 -3.43 2.26 -2.09
C VAL A 2 -4.48 1.27 -1.58
N ALA A 3 -4.14 -0.02 -1.62
CA ALA A 3 -5.02 -1.09 -1.19
C ALA A 3 -4.25 -2.20 -0.48
N SER A 4 -4.95 -3.00 0.31
CA SER A 4 -4.37 -4.19 0.95
C SER A 4 -4.47 -5.44 0.07
N GLU A 5 -5.29 -5.42 -0.96
CA GLU A 5 -5.47 -6.54 -1.90
C GLU A 5 -5.86 -6.04 -3.30
N ALA A 6 -5.50 -6.78 -4.33
CA ALA A 6 -5.90 -6.58 -5.72
C ALA A 6 -5.76 -7.88 -6.52
N VAL A 7 -6.73 -8.18 -7.38
CA VAL A 7 -6.58 -9.25 -8.36
C VAL A 7 -5.57 -8.87 -9.44
N PRO A 8 -4.75 -9.79 -9.96
CA PRO A 8 -4.74 -11.23 -9.70
C PRO A 8 -3.83 -11.66 -8.54
N PHE A 9 -3.24 -10.72 -7.80
CA PHE A 9 -2.18 -10.99 -6.82
C PHE A 9 -2.71 -11.64 -5.55
N VAL A 10 -3.69 -11.00 -4.92
CA VAL A 10 -4.33 -11.46 -3.68
C VAL A 10 -5.78 -11.03 -3.63
N LYS A 11 -6.65 -11.90 -3.11
CA LYS A 11 -8.09 -11.61 -2.99
C LYS A 11 -8.69 -12.31 -1.78
N THR A 12 -9.38 -11.53 -0.95
CA THR A 12 -10.26 -12.03 0.13
C THR A 12 -11.69 -11.52 -0.04
N GLY A 13 -11.87 -10.39 -0.69
CA GLY A 13 -13.17 -9.73 -0.83
C GLY A 13 -13.32 -8.89 -2.09
N GLY A 14 -14.35 -8.05 -2.10
CA GLY A 14 -14.68 -7.18 -3.23
C GLY A 14 -13.68 -6.05 -3.49
N LEU A 15 -12.93 -5.64 -2.45
CA LEU A 15 -11.86 -4.66 -2.61
C LEU A 15 -10.86 -5.09 -3.71
N ALA A 16 -10.48 -6.37 -3.71
CA ALA A 16 -9.53 -6.90 -4.69
C ALA A 16 -10.00 -6.75 -6.14
N ASP A 17 -11.30 -6.95 -6.39
CA ASP A 17 -11.87 -6.78 -7.73
C ASP A 17 -11.83 -5.31 -8.16
N VAL A 18 -12.16 -4.39 -7.27
CA VAL A 18 -12.09 -2.95 -7.56
C VAL A 18 -10.65 -2.51 -7.78
N ALA A 19 -9.73 -2.92 -6.90
CA ALA A 19 -8.31 -2.55 -7.00
C ALA A 19 -7.61 -3.16 -8.23
N GLY A 20 -8.12 -4.26 -8.77
CA GLY A 20 -7.64 -4.86 -10.02
C GLY A 20 -8.27 -4.26 -11.29
N SER A 21 -9.42 -3.59 -11.20
CA SER A 21 -10.17 -3.11 -12.37
C SER A 21 -10.18 -1.59 -12.52
N LEU A 22 -10.44 -0.84 -11.44
CA LEU A 22 -10.54 0.62 -11.49
C LEU A 22 -9.24 1.30 -11.97
N PRO A 23 -8.03 0.94 -11.47
CA PRO A 23 -6.80 1.52 -11.98
C PRO A 23 -6.60 1.30 -13.48
N ALA A 24 -6.95 0.12 -13.98
CA ALA A 24 -6.87 -0.18 -15.42
C ALA A 24 -7.82 0.67 -16.27
N ALA A 25 -9.02 0.95 -15.75
CA ALA A 25 -9.97 1.86 -16.41
C ALA A 25 -9.43 3.29 -16.41
N LEU A 26 -8.90 3.78 -15.29
CA LEU A 26 -8.31 5.13 -15.20
C LEU A 26 -7.11 5.32 -16.14
N VAL A 27 -6.25 4.30 -16.26
CA VAL A 27 -5.12 4.34 -17.21
C VAL A 27 -5.61 4.42 -18.66
N LYS A 28 -6.69 3.70 -19.02
CA LYS A 28 -7.30 3.81 -20.35
C LYS A 28 -7.85 5.22 -20.63
N ASP A 29 -8.32 5.91 -19.60
CA ASP A 29 -8.82 7.27 -19.69
C ASP A 29 -7.70 8.32 -19.61
N GLY A 30 -6.43 7.89 -19.64
CA GLY A 30 -5.25 8.77 -19.69
C GLY A 30 -4.75 9.25 -18.33
N VAL A 31 -5.19 8.67 -17.23
CA VAL A 31 -4.70 8.99 -15.88
C VAL A 31 -3.45 8.15 -15.60
N ASP A 32 -2.35 8.76 -15.13
CA ASP A 32 -1.21 8.01 -14.56
C ASP A 32 -1.63 7.45 -13.18
N CYS A 33 -2.29 6.31 -13.22
CA CYS A 33 -2.75 5.60 -12.03
C CYS A 33 -1.80 4.44 -11.70
N ARG A 34 -1.19 4.49 -10.52
CA ARG A 34 -0.31 3.46 -10.00
C ARG A 34 -0.91 2.84 -8.74
N VAL A 35 -0.64 1.57 -8.49
CA VAL A 35 -1.20 0.83 -7.35
C VAL A 35 -0.09 0.47 -6.39
N ILE A 36 -0.33 0.64 -5.08
CA ILE A 36 0.60 0.21 -4.04
C ILE A 36 -0.09 -0.85 -3.18
N LEU A 37 0.58 -1.98 -2.99
CA LEU A 37 0.13 -3.17 -2.25
C LEU A 37 1.22 -3.67 -1.30
N PRO A 38 0.88 -4.39 -0.22
CA PRO A 38 1.86 -5.21 0.50
C PRO A 38 2.32 -6.39 -0.39
N LYS A 39 3.60 -6.75 -0.31
CA LYS A 39 4.16 -7.94 -0.96
C LYS A 39 3.92 -9.18 -0.11
N TYR A 40 2.74 -9.73 -0.19
CA TYR A 40 2.42 -10.94 0.59
C TYR A 40 3.16 -12.18 0.09
N GLY A 41 3.58 -13.04 1.03
CA GLY A 41 4.23 -14.32 0.75
C GLY A 41 3.39 -15.28 -0.08
N VAL A 42 2.06 -15.14 -0.01
CA VAL A 42 1.08 -15.96 -0.76
C VAL A 42 0.86 -15.52 -2.21
N ILE A 43 1.44 -14.41 -2.67
CA ILE A 43 1.43 -14.04 -4.09
C ILE A 43 2.11 -15.16 -4.88
N ALA A 44 1.49 -15.56 -6.00
CA ALA A 44 2.00 -16.63 -6.85
C ALA A 44 3.49 -16.46 -7.17
N LYS A 45 4.23 -17.56 -7.10
CA LYS A 45 5.71 -17.53 -7.16
C LYS A 45 6.23 -17.07 -8.52
N ASP A 46 5.54 -17.42 -9.59
CA ASP A 46 5.80 -16.95 -10.95
C ASP A 46 5.71 -15.42 -11.04
N ILE A 47 4.64 -14.84 -10.52
CA ILE A 47 4.47 -13.37 -10.48
C ILE A 47 5.59 -12.73 -9.65
N ARG A 48 5.90 -13.27 -8.47
CA ARG A 48 6.97 -12.71 -7.63
C ARG A 48 8.33 -12.75 -8.29
N ASN A 49 8.61 -13.78 -9.08
CA ASN A 49 9.88 -13.93 -9.81
C ASN A 49 10.02 -12.93 -10.98
N GLU A 50 8.91 -12.41 -11.48
CA GLU A 50 8.88 -11.40 -12.56
C GLU A 50 8.89 -9.96 -12.04
N MET A 51 8.76 -9.76 -10.72
CA MET A 51 8.84 -8.43 -10.12
C MET A 51 10.26 -7.86 -10.24
N GLU A 52 10.34 -6.60 -10.67
CA GLU A 52 11.57 -5.82 -10.70
C GLU A 52 11.80 -5.21 -9.31
N HIS A 53 12.91 -5.59 -8.65
CA HIS A 53 13.31 -4.95 -7.41
C HIS A 53 13.88 -3.55 -7.68
N ILE A 54 13.37 -2.51 -7.03
CA ILE A 54 13.73 -1.11 -7.31
C ILE A 54 14.27 -0.34 -6.12
N TYR A 55 14.03 -0.77 -4.89
CA TYR A 55 14.48 -0.02 -3.71
C TYR A 55 14.60 -0.89 -2.46
N ASP A 56 15.63 -0.59 -1.64
CA ASP A 56 15.80 -1.05 -0.27
C ASP A 56 16.07 0.12 0.66
N GLY A 57 15.52 0.06 1.86
CA GLY A 57 15.73 1.07 2.87
C GLY A 57 15.34 0.62 4.28
N ILE A 58 15.40 1.57 5.19
CA ILE A 58 14.93 1.40 6.57
C ILE A 58 13.82 2.40 6.84
N LEU A 59 12.73 1.92 7.40
CA LEU A 59 11.59 2.72 7.83
C LEU A 59 11.43 2.62 9.36
N ASN A 60 11.38 3.78 10.01
CA ASN A 60 11.13 3.82 11.44
C ASN A 60 9.61 3.68 11.73
N VAL A 61 9.27 2.73 12.59
CA VAL A 61 7.92 2.53 13.10
C VAL A 61 7.97 2.62 14.62
N ALA A 62 7.54 3.74 15.15
CA ALA A 62 7.71 4.12 16.56
C ALA A 62 9.21 4.06 16.96
N TRP A 63 9.61 3.09 17.78
CA TRP A 63 11.00 2.91 18.23
C TRP A 63 11.76 1.79 17.48
N ARG A 64 11.15 1.24 16.42
CA ARG A 64 11.71 0.11 15.68
C ARG A 64 12.14 0.53 14.29
N ASP A 65 13.32 0.14 13.90
CA ASP A 65 13.81 0.24 12.53
C ASP A 65 13.44 -1.04 11.79
N LYS A 66 12.67 -0.90 10.72
CA LYS A 66 12.20 -2.00 9.91
C LYS A 66 12.72 -1.88 8.48
N PHE A 67 13.16 -2.99 7.93
CA PHE A 67 13.47 -3.08 6.51
C PHE A 67 12.24 -2.73 5.68
N VAL A 68 12.43 -2.00 4.59
CA VAL A 68 11.41 -1.76 3.58
C VAL A 68 12.02 -1.88 2.19
N GLY A 69 11.48 -2.76 1.37
CA GLY A 69 11.81 -2.88 -0.04
C GLY A 69 10.63 -2.46 -0.92
N ILE A 70 10.92 -2.16 -2.18
CA ILE A 70 9.89 -1.97 -3.20
C ILE A 70 10.21 -2.86 -4.39
N ASP A 71 9.24 -3.68 -4.76
CA ASP A 71 9.22 -4.37 -6.04
C ASP A 71 8.15 -3.77 -6.95
N LYS A 72 8.40 -3.80 -8.24
CA LYS A 72 7.53 -3.28 -9.29
C LYS A 72 7.07 -4.38 -10.22
N TYR A 73 5.82 -4.34 -10.61
CA TYR A 73 5.23 -5.20 -11.63
C TYR A 73 4.29 -4.40 -12.52
N VAL A 74 4.27 -4.67 -13.82
CA VAL A 74 3.38 -3.98 -14.76
C VAL A 74 2.38 -4.99 -15.31
N LEU A 75 1.10 -4.70 -15.14
CA LEU A 75 0.01 -5.54 -15.65
C LEU A 75 -1.05 -4.67 -16.34
N ASN A 76 -1.38 -5.00 -17.58
CA ASN A 76 -2.40 -4.29 -18.37
C ASN A 76 -2.20 -2.76 -18.44
N GLY A 77 -0.94 -2.31 -18.48
CA GLY A 77 -0.58 -0.89 -18.50
C GLY A 77 -0.58 -0.19 -17.14
N VAL A 78 -1.01 -0.88 -16.08
CA VAL A 78 -0.95 -0.37 -14.70
C VAL A 78 0.37 -0.75 -14.06
N THR A 79 1.03 0.20 -13.42
CA THR A 79 2.20 -0.05 -12.58
C THR A 79 1.75 -0.39 -11.16
N PHE A 80 2.16 -1.56 -10.67
CA PHE A 80 1.98 -2.00 -9.29
C PHE A 80 3.30 -1.92 -8.54
N TYR A 81 3.29 -1.33 -7.37
CA TYR A 81 4.38 -1.34 -6.42
C TYR A 81 4.03 -2.21 -5.22
N PHE A 82 4.95 -3.07 -4.83
CA PHE A 82 4.79 -4.00 -3.71
C PHE A 82 5.74 -3.61 -2.59
N ILE A 83 5.18 -3.27 -1.43
CA ILE A 83 5.96 -2.97 -0.21
C ILE A 83 6.43 -4.28 0.38
N ASP A 84 7.75 -4.49 0.33
CA ASP A 84 8.40 -5.70 0.83
C ASP A 84 8.85 -5.52 2.28
N ASN A 85 8.40 -6.44 3.12
CA ASN A 85 8.89 -6.71 4.45
C ASN A 85 8.50 -8.15 4.82
N GLU A 86 9.46 -9.07 4.82
CA GLU A 86 9.22 -10.51 5.09
C GLU A 86 8.61 -10.75 6.47
N GLU A 87 9.01 -9.99 7.49
CA GLU A 87 8.47 -10.15 8.86
C GLU A 87 6.97 -9.87 8.90
N TYR A 88 6.51 -8.84 8.17
CA TYR A 88 5.11 -8.42 8.18
C TYR A 88 4.26 -9.10 7.11
N PHE A 89 4.80 -9.31 5.91
CA PHE A 89 4.00 -9.74 4.76
C PHE A 89 4.40 -11.09 4.16
N GLY A 90 5.58 -11.64 4.53
CA GLY A 90 6.04 -12.97 4.09
C GLY A 90 5.30 -14.16 4.75
N ARG A 91 4.07 -13.96 5.22
CA ARG A 91 3.29 -14.93 6.00
C ARG A 91 2.30 -15.69 5.14
N ASP A 92 1.73 -16.79 5.68
CA ASP A 92 0.78 -17.68 4.98
C ASP A 92 -0.63 -17.09 4.81
N GLY A 93 -0.90 -15.92 5.38
CA GLY A 93 -2.20 -15.25 5.31
C GLY A 93 -2.08 -13.74 5.13
N PHE A 94 -3.22 -13.09 4.93
CA PHE A 94 -3.27 -11.64 4.69
C PHE A 94 -3.55 -10.84 5.97
N TYR A 95 -4.49 -11.31 6.78
CA TYR A 95 -5.08 -10.61 7.93
C TYR A 95 -5.29 -11.57 9.12
N GLY A 96 -5.63 -10.97 10.27
CA GLY A 96 -5.99 -11.73 11.47
C GLY A 96 -4.81 -12.05 12.38
N TYR A 97 -3.70 -11.38 12.19
CA TYR A 97 -2.54 -11.48 13.07
C TYR A 97 -2.64 -10.49 14.23
N PRO A 98 -2.13 -10.86 15.42
CA PRO A 98 -2.16 -9.97 16.60
C PRO A 98 -1.49 -8.61 16.36
N ASP A 99 -0.53 -8.55 15.44
CA ASP A 99 0.24 -7.36 15.08
C ASP A 99 -0.28 -6.65 13.81
N ASP A 100 -1.51 -6.91 13.39
CA ASP A 100 -2.07 -6.27 12.19
C ASP A 100 -2.08 -4.73 12.29
N ALA A 101 -2.27 -4.16 13.48
CA ALA A 101 -2.17 -2.72 13.67
C ALA A 101 -0.78 -2.18 13.32
N GLU A 102 0.29 -2.83 13.79
CA GLU A 102 1.67 -2.47 13.48
C GLU A 102 1.99 -2.67 11.99
N ARG A 103 1.59 -3.82 11.41
CA ARG A 103 1.82 -4.16 10.00
C ARG A 103 1.23 -3.12 9.05
N PHE A 104 -0.02 -2.74 9.25
CA PHE A 104 -0.69 -1.78 8.37
C PHE A 104 -0.37 -0.32 8.72
N SER A 105 0.11 -0.03 9.93
CA SER A 105 0.77 1.24 10.24
C SER A 105 2.10 1.37 9.48
N PHE A 106 2.94 0.32 9.50
CA PHE A 106 4.14 0.24 8.68
C PHE A 106 3.83 0.44 7.20
N PHE A 107 2.87 -0.32 6.64
CA PHE A 107 2.46 -0.20 5.24
C PHE A 107 2.04 1.24 4.89
N SER A 108 1.18 1.84 5.71
CA SER A 108 0.69 3.20 5.49
C SER A 108 1.80 4.24 5.51
N ARG A 109 2.77 4.10 6.42
CA ARG A 109 3.93 4.99 6.49
C ARG A 109 4.88 4.77 5.31
N ALA A 110 5.09 3.51 4.90
CA ALA A 110 5.90 3.15 3.75
C ALA A 110 5.38 3.82 2.46
N VAL A 111 4.07 3.83 2.23
CA VAL A 111 3.46 4.47 1.05
C VAL A 111 3.95 5.90 0.85
N LEU A 112 4.00 6.70 1.92
CA LEU A 112 4.41 8.10 1.85
C LEU A 112 5.94 8.26 1.76
N ASN A 113 6.66 7.52 2.59
CA ASN A 113 8.13 7.65 2.67
C ASN A 113 8.84 7.13 1.41
N LEU A 114 8.15 6.35 0.57
CA LEU A 114 8.71 5.82 -0.66
C LEU A 114 8.40 6.66 -1.91
N LEU A 115 7.52 7.66 -1.84
CA LEU A 115 7.25 8.56 -2.97
C LEU A 115 8.52 9.20 -3.55
N PRO A 116 9.50 9.69 -2.74
CA PRO A 116 10.76 10.19 -3.26
C PRO A 116 11.59 9.14 -4.02
N ALA A 117 11.60 7.88 -3.54
CA ALA A 117 12.33 6.80 -4.19
C ALA A 117 11.71 6.37 -5.52
N LEU A 118 10.39 6.57 -5.66
CA LEU A 118 9.65 6.31 -6.89
C LEU A 118 9.72 7.48 -7.89
N ASP A 119 10.25 8.63 -7.47
CA ASP A 119 10.15 9.91 -8.21
C ASP A 119 8.72 10.15 -8.74
N PHE A 120 7.73 9.87 -7.89
CA PHE A 120 6.32 9.96 -8.24
C PHE A 120 5.55 10.78 -7.21
N TRP A 121 5.05 11.93 -7.64
CA TRP A 121 4.31 12.87 -6.81
C TRP A 121 2.85 12.94 -7.29
N PRO A 122 1.95 12.15 -6.68
CA PRO A 122 0.57 12.08 -7.16
C PRO A 122 -0.21 13.35 -6.78
N ASP A 123 -1.18 13.74 -7.61
CA ASP A 123 -2.17 14.76 -7.25
C ASP A 123 -3.15 14.23 -6.19
N ILE A 124 -3.45 12.93 -6.24
CA ILE A 124 -4.42 12.28 -5.36
C ILE A 124 -3.85 10.94 -4.87
N ILE A 125 -3.91 10.71 -3.55
CA ILE A 125 -3.75 9.39 -2.96
C ILE A 125 -5.14 8.85 -2.60
N HIS A 126 -5.54 7.76 -3.27
CA HIS A 126 -6.79 7.07 -3.02
C HIS A 126 -6.56 5.86 -2.13
N THR A 127 -6.94 5.96 -0.88
CA THR A 127 -6.80 4.89 0.14
C THR A 127 -8.09 4.09 0.28
N ASN A 128 -7.96 2.80 0.57
CA ASN A 128 -9.07 1.85 0.58
C ASN A 128 -9.07 1.00 1.84
N ASP A 129 -10.17 1.03 2.57
CA ASP A 129 -10.39 0.37 3.86
C ASP A 129 -9.36 0.74 4.95
N TRP A 130 -9.56 0.22 6.14
CA TRP A 130 -8.76 0.55 7.33
C TRP A 130 -7.26 0.28 7.18
N HIS A 131 -6.89 -0.73 6.37
CA HIS A 131 -5.50 -1.12 6.15
C HIS A 131 -4.62 -0.01 5.56
N SER A 132 -5.23 0.94 4.85
CA SER A 132 -4.53 2.07 4.25
C SER A 132 -4.95 3.43 4.83
N ALA A 133 -5.89 3.45 5.78
CA ALA A 133 -6.48 4.68 6.31
C ALA A 133 -5.44 5.62 6.95
N LEU A 134 -4.40 5.05 7.60
CA LEU A 134 -3.35 5.83 8.26
C LEU A 134 -2.47 6.63 7.28
N VAL A 135 -2.46 6.30 5.99
CA VAL A 135 -1.80 7.14 4.97
C VAL A 135 -2.32 8.57 5.03
N ASN A 136 -3.65 8.75 5.15
CA ASN A 136 -4.27 10.07 5.22
C ASN A 136 -3.86 10.84 6.48
N VAL A 137 -3.68 10.13 7.59
CA VAL A 137 -3.25 10.70 8.87
C VAL A 137 -1.77 11.11 8.81
N PHE A 138 -0.90 10.19 8.39
CA PHE A 138 0.54 10.44 8.30
C PHE A 138 0.87 11.54 7.29
N LEU A 139 0.17 11.59 6.15
CA LEU A 139 0.34 12.69 5.19
C LEU A 139 0.14 14.05 5.86
N ARG A 140 -0.84 14.18 6.75
CA ARG A 140 -1.17 15.43 7.42
C ARG A 140 -0.32 15.73 8.66
N LEU A 141 0.17 14.71 9.35
CA LEU A 141 0.91 14.88 10.59
C LEU A 141 2.43 14.88 10.42
N GLU A 142 2.94 14.13 9.43
CA GLU A 142 4.38 13.88 9.29
C GLU A 142 5.00 14.56 8.07
N HIS A 143 4.18 14.99 7.07
CA HIS A 143 4.69 15.50 5.79
C HIS A 143 4.21 16.92 5.44
N MET A 144 3.54 17.63 6.35
CA MET A 144 3.01 18.98 6.06
C MET A 144 4.09 20.04 5.81
N ASP A 145 5.28 19.86 6.36
CA ASP A 145 6.39 20.81 6.21
C ASP A 145 7.17 20.59 4.90
N ASP A 146 6.94 19.49 4.18
CA ASP A 146 7.55 19.23 2.88
C ASP A 146 6.60 19.67 1.75
N LEU A 147 7.02 20.69 1.01
CA LEU A 147 6.22 21.27 -0.08
C LEU A 147 5.81 20.27 -1.17
N ARG A 148 6.55 19.18 -1.32
CA ARG A 148 6.23 18.12 -2.29
C ARG A 148 4.94 17.36 -1.92
N TYR A 149 4.61 17.30 -0.63
CA TYR A 149 3.41 16.61 -0.14
C TYR A 149 2.21 17.54 0.04
N THR A 150 2.41 18.85 0.17
CA THR A 150 1.32 19.79 0.52
C THR A 150 0.21 19.88 -0.53
N GLY A 151 0.55 19.59 -1.79
CA GLY A 151 -0.43 19.58 -2.91
C GLY A 151 -1.26 18.31 -3.01
N ILE A 152 -0.84 17.23 -2.35
CA ILE A 152 -1.47 15.91 -2.46
C ILE A 152 -2.83 15.91 -1.76
N LYS A 153 -3.87 15.57 -2.49
CA LYS A 153 -5.22 15.37 -1.97
C LYS A 153 -5.45 13.91 -1.63
N THR A 154 -6.38 13.65 -0.72
CA THR A 154 -6.72 12.29 -0.31
C THR A 154 -8.17 11.97 -0.63
N LEU A 155 -8.39 10.75 -1.10
CA LEU A 155 -9.71 10.12 -1.23
C LEU A 155 -9.69 8.84 -0.41
N PHE A 156 -10.73 8.61 0.39
CA PHE A 156 -10.87 7.40 1.19
C PHE A 156 -12.15 6.66 0.84
N THR A 157 -12.04 5.38 0.47
CA THR A 157 -13.18 4.52 0.18
C THR A 157 -13.26 3.39 1.19
N ILE A 158 -14.46 3.16 1.73
CA ILE A 158 -14.78 2.05 2.62
C ILE A 158 -15.58 1.03 1.82
N HIS A 159 -15.02 -0.16 1.60
CA HIS A 159 -15.67 -1.26 0.88
C HIS A 159 -16.49 -2.15 1.82
N ASN A 160 -16.08 -2.26 3.10
CA ASN A 160 -16.77 -3.09 4.07
C ASN A 160 -16.77 -2.46 5.47
N LEU A 161 -17.91 -1.89 5.87
CA LEU A 161 -18.11 -1.25 7.18
C LEU A 161 -17.96 -2.20 8.38
N LYS A 162 -18.00 -3.51 8.17
CA LYS A 162 -17.85 -4.50 9.25
C LYS A 162 -16.42 -4.53 9.79
N TYR A 163 -15.42 -4.29 8.93
CA TYR A 163 -14.01 -4.34 9.30
C TYR A 163 -13.46 -2.93 9.40
N GLN A 164 -13.26 -2.46 10.64
CA GLN A 164 -12.93 -1.07 10.94
C GLN A 164 -11.50 -0.86 11.46
N GLY A 165 -10.72 -1.92 11.61
CA GLY A 165 -9.35 -1.83 12.15
C GLY A 165 -9.33 -1.31 13.59
N VAL A 166 -10.18 -1.87 14.45
CA VAL A 166 -10.24 -1.49 15.87
C VAL A 166 -9.26 -2.36 16.65
N PHE A 167 -8.30 -1.72 17.28
CA PHE A 167 -7.25 -2.37 18.07
C PHE A 167 -7.18 -1.76 19.48
N PRO A 168 -6.65 -2.49 20.47
CA PRO A 168 -6.34 -1.95 21.79
C PRO A 168 -5.36 -0.78 21.70
N LYS A 169 -5.37 0.12 22.71
CA LYS A 169 -4.50 1.31 22.71
C LYS A 169 -3.02 1.02 23.00
N ASP A 170 -2.75 -0.16 23.51
CA ASP A 170 -1.44 -0.66 23.94
C ASP A 170 -0.73 -1.52 22.87
N VAL A 171 -1.26 -1.48 21.65
CA VAL A 171 -0.69 -2.17 20.46
C VAL A 171 0.11 -1.20 19.60
#